data_90f941c769e0623a7749972080a9e06e
#
_entry.id   90f941c769e0623a7749972080a9e06e
#
_cell.length_a   1.000
_cell.length_b   1.000
_cell.length_c   1.000
_cell.angle_alpha   90.00
_cell.angle_beta   90.00
_cell.angle_gamma   90.00
#
_symmetry.space_group_name_H-M   'P 1'
#
loop_
_entity.id
_entity.type
_entity.pdbx_description
1 polymer ?
#
loop_
_entity_poly.entity_id
_entity_poly.type
_entity_poly.pdbx_seq_one_letter_code
_entity_poly.pdbx_strand_id
1 'polypeptide(L)'
;MNEEFMKERPVLPLLLSMALPMILSMLVNSLYNIVDSFFVAKISEDAMTALSLVFPIQNFVNAVAIGFGVGINAVIAFYLGAKEPDKANAAASKGTLLSVVHGVIMTVVCILIMPGFLRMFTSNETVVQMGIQYSMIVFAFSVIISIDLSFEKIYQAVGRMVVTMVGLGGGCLMNIVLDPLLIFGIGPFPKMGIRGAALATGLGQVFTLLIYLFVYVFRPISVKIGRRYLHTEDYLTGKLYAIGIPAILNMALPSLLTTALNAILSTYSQIYVVILGIYYKLQTFLYLPANGMIQGMRPVISYNYGAGEHKRVRSIYNITLTIIGMIMVFGTVICLIFPDKLIGMFSDNQATITEGATALRIICAGFIGSSVSVTSSGALEGLGKGTPSLMISLLRYVVVIIPVAFVLSRIFGVVGVWNAFWVAELITAVAALFIYRQAVKRKS
;
A
#
# COMPACT_ATOMS: atom_id res chain seq x y z
N MET A 1 20.75 14.49 -14.13
CA MET A 1 20.70 14.95 -12.71
C MET A 1 21.31 13.85 -11.88
N ASN A 2 22.32 14.16 -11.11
CA ASN A 2 23.06 13.19 -10.30
C ASN A 2 22.25 12.95 -9.01
N GLU A 3 22.04 11.70 -8.60
CA GLU A 3 21.30 11.32 -7.38
C GLU A 3 22.03 11.71 -6.09
N GLU A 4 23.20 12.33 -6.18
CA GLU A 4 23.99 12.85 -5.05
C GLU A 4 23.21 13.82 -4.16
N PHE A 5 22.15 14.47 -4.70
CA PHE A 5 21.28 15.30 -3.87
C PHE A 5 20.67 14.53 -2.69
N MET A 6 20.49 13.20 -2.80
CA MET A 6 20.00 12.36 -1.68
C MET A 6 21.03 12.27 -0.55
N LYS A 7 22.30 12.48 -0.85
CA LYS A 7 23.40 12.49 0.11
C LYS A 7 23.72 13.90 0.62
N GLU A 8 23.59 14.91 -0.22
CA GLU A 8 24.11 16.26 0.06
C GLU A 8 23.09 17.18 0.72
N ARG A 9 21.80 17.11 0.31
CA ARG A 9 20.78 18.03 0.81
C ARG A 9 20.50 17.80 2.30
N PRO A 10 20.13 18.86 3.06
CA PRO A 10 19.66 18.71 4.43
C PRO A 10 18.51 17.69 4.52
N VAL A 11 18.51 16.82 5.56
CA VAL A 11 17.64 15.64 5.62
C VAL A 11 16.16 16.01 5.64
N LEU A 12 15.75 17.00 6.43
CA LEU A 12 14.34 17.36 6.54
C LEU A 12 13.74 17.89 5.23
N PRO A 13 14.33 18.92 4.55
CA PRO A 13 13.82 19.36 3.25
C PRO A 13 13.83 18.24 2.19
N LEU A 14 14.86 17.38 2.22
CA LEU A 14 14.94 16.25 1.32
C LEU A 14 13.77 15.29 1.52
N LEU A 15 13.52 14.86 2.76
CA LEU A 15 12.41 13.95 3.09
C LEU A 15 11.06 14.55 2.70
N LEU A 16 10.82 15.82 2.99
CA LEU A 16 9.57 16.49 2.61
C LEU A 16 9.42 16.58 1.09
N SER A 17 10.48 16.89 0.35
CA SER A 17 10.44 16.94 -1.13
C SER A 17 10.15 15.58 -1.76
N MET A 18 10.51 14.48 -1.08
CA MET A 18 10.25 13.12 -1.53
C MET A 18 8.87 12.62 -1.09
N ALA A 19 8.45 12.98 0.12
CA ALA A 19 7.22 12.47 0.73
C ALA A 19 5.97 13.22 0.27
N LEU A 20 6.00 14.53 0.11
CA LEU A 20 4.83 15.32 -0.27
C LEU A 20 4.19 14.87 -1.60
N PRO A 21 4.95 14.64 -2.69
CA PRO A 21 4.37 14.09 -3.91
C PRO A 21 3.71 12.72 -3.67
N MET A 22 4.26 11.87 -2.81
CA MET A 22 3.70 10.56 -2.49
C MET A 22 2.41 10.66 -1.67
N ILE A 23 2.37 11.57 -0.68
CA ILE A 23 1.16 11.86 0.09
C ILE A 23 0.03 12.32 -0.84
N LEU A 24 0.33 13.27 -1.75
CA LEU A 24 -0.64 13.74 -2.74
C LEU A 24 -1.11 12.63 -3.68
N SER A 25 -0.19 11.80 -4.16
CA SER A 25 -0.53 10.65 -5.01
C SER A 25 -1.47 9.68 -4.31
N MET A 26 -1.21 9.36 -3.05
CA MET A 26 -2.06 8.46 -2.26
C MET A 26 -3.43 9.08 -1.97
N LEU A 27 -3.49 10.41 -1.75
CA LEU A 27 -4.75 11.12 -1.57
C LEU A 27 -5.60 11.06 -2.85
N VAL A 28 -4.99 11.38 -4.00
CA VAL A 28 -5.67 11.30 -5.31
C VAL A 28 -6.16 9.88 -5.60
N ASN A 29 -5.34 8.87 -5.30
CA ASN A 29 -5.72 7.46 -5.46
C ASN A 29 -6.88 7.05 -4.54
N SER A 30 -6.92 7.56 -3.30
CA SER A 30 -8.03 7.30 -2.39
C SER A 30 -9.33 7.96 -2.86
N LEU A 31 -9.25 9.19 -3.36
CA LEU A 31 -10.40 9.91 -3.92
C LEU A 31 -10.94 9.23 -5.19
N TYR A 32 -10.05 8.82 -6.08
CA TYR A 32 -10.42 8.09 -7.29
C TYR A 32 -11.20 6.80 -6.95
N ASN A 33 -10.74 6.00 -5.97
CA ASN A 33 -11.45 4.78 -5.57
C ASN A 33 -12.88 5.06 -5.07
N ILE A 34 -13.10 6.20 -4.41
CA ILE A 34 -14.44 6.63 -3.97
C ILE A 34 -15.31 6.98 -5.19
N VAL A 35 -14.76 7.72 -6.15
CA VAL A 35 -15.47 8.15 -7.36
C VAL A 35 -15.83 6.96 -8.24
N ASP A 36 -14.90 6.02 -8.47
CA ASP A 36 -15.16 4.78 -9.21
C ASP A 36 -16.31 3.99 -8.57
N SER A 37 -16.23 3.76 -7.25
CA SER A 37 -17.30 3.07 -6.51
C SER A 37 -18.64 3.78 -6.60
N PHE A 38 -18.67 5.12 -6.63
CA PHE A 38 -19.87 5.92 -6.79
C PHE A 38 -20.53 5.70 -8.17
N PHE A 39 -19.74 5.65 -9.24
CA PHE A 39 -20.29 5.39 -10.57
C PHE A 39 -20.77 3.94 -10.72
N VAL A 40 -20.06 2.97 -10.16
CA VAL A 40 -20.50 1.55 -10.17
C VAL A 40 -21.80 1.37 -9.37
N ALA A 41 -21.94 2.03 -8.22
CA ALA A 41 -23.17 1.98 -7.43
C ALA A 41 -24.40 2.51 -8.20
N LYS A 42 -24.19 3.43 -9.15
CA LYS A 42 -25.26 3.91 -10.03
C LYS A 42 -25.70 2.94 -11.13
N ILE A 43 -24.96 1.88 -11.38
CA ILE A 43 -25.36 0.83 -12.33
C ILE A 43 -26.48 -0.01 -11.73
N SER A 44 -26.22 -0.65 -10.58
CA SER A 44 -27.13 -1.45 -9.79
C SER A 44 -26.49 -1.89 -8.46
N GLU A 45 -27.31 -2.34 -7.51
CA GLU A 45 -26.82 -2.97 -6.27
C GLU A 45 -26.03 -4.26 -6.55
N ASP A 46 -26.45 -5.05 -7.53
CA ASP A 46 -25.75 -6.25 -7.97
C ASP A 46 -24.35 -5.93 -8.51
N ALA A 47 -24.20 -4.83 -9.27
CA ALA A 47 -22.90 -4.39 -9.77
C ALA A 47 -21.96 -3.97 -8.63
N MET A 48 -22.47 -3.27 -7.63
CA MET A 48 -21.69 -2.88 -6.46
C MET A 48 -21.29 -4.11 -5.61
N THR A 49 -22.20 -5.07 -5.47
CA THR A 49 -21.91 -6.35 -4.81
C THR A 49 -20.83 -7.12 -5.56
N ALA A 50 -20.94 -7.22 -6.88
CA ALA A 50 -19.94 -7.87 -7.73
C ALA A 50 -18.55 -7.22 -7.58
N LEU A 51 -18.46 -5.88 -7.65
CA LEU A 51 -17.22 -5.14 -7.43
C LEU A 51 -16.62 -5.46 -6.05
N SER A 52 -17.45 -5.44 -5.01
CA SER A 52 -17.00 -5.71 -3.64
C SER A 52 -16.45 -7.13 -3.46
N LEU A 53 -17.01 -8.13 -4.18
CA LEU A 53 -16.49 -9.50 -4.15
C LEU A 53 -15.20 -9.68 -4.96
N VAL A 54 -15.00 -8.91 -6.04
CA VAL A 54 -13.75 -8.95 -6.84
C VAL A 54 -12.61 -8.22 -6.14
N PHE A 55 -12.90 -7.17 -5.38
CA PHE A 55 -11.94 -6.26 -4.76
C PHE A 55 -10.82 -6.94 -3.93
N PRO A 56 -11.06 -7.99 -3.11
CA PRO A 56 -9.99 -8.67 -2.37
C PRO A 56 -8.92 -9.28 -3.29
N ILE A 57 -9.33 -9.88 -4.40
CA ILE A 57 -8.39 -10.48 -5.36
C ILE A 57 -7.63 -9.38 -6.13
N GLN A 58 -8.31 -8.29 -6.48
CA GLN A 58 -7.67 -7.12 -7.10
C GLN A 58 -6.62 -6.50 -6.17
N ASN A 59 -6.93 -6.37 -4.87
CA ASN A 59 -5.96 -5.93 -3.87
C ASN A 59 -4.78 -6.88 -3.73
N PHE A 60 -5.00 -8.19 -3.86
CA PHE A 60 -3.91 -9.16 -3.82
C PHE A 60 -2.96 -8.97 -5.02
N VAL A 61 -3.49 -8.77 -6.22
CA VAL A 61 -2.68 -8.45 -7.42
C VAL A 61 -1.84 -7.19 -7.19
N ASN A 62 -2.46 -6.13 -6.66
CA ASN A 62 -1.76 -4.89 -6.33
C ASN A 62 -0.69 -5.10 -5.25
N ALA A 63 -0.99 -5.90 -4.21
CA ALA A 63 -0.03 -6.21 -3.14
C ALA A 63 1.21 -6.94 -3.68
N VAL A 64 1.03 -7.88 -4.63
CA VAL A 64 2.15 -8.57 -5.29
C VAL A 64 3.01 -7.59 -6.08
N ALA A 65 2.39 -6.73 -6.90
CA ALA A 65 3.11 -5.79 -7.74
C ALA A 65 3.81 -4.69 -6.92
N ILE A 66 3.13 -4.09 -5.94
CA ILE A 66 3.70 -3.05 -5.06
C ILE A 66 4.79 -3.64 -4.17
N GLY A 67 4.53 -4.78 -3.53
CA GLY A 67 5.47 -5.42 -2.61
C GLY A 67 6.76 -5.84 -3.32
N PHE A 68 6.66 -6.46 -4.49
CA PHE A 68 7.84 -6.76 -5.30
C PHE A 68 8.57 -5.48 -5.75
N GLY A 69 7.81 -4.44 -6.11
CA GLY A 69 8.33 -3.12 -6.45
C GLY A 69 9.12 -2.45 -5.32
N VAL A 70 8.79 -2.71 -4.04
CA VAL A 70 9.60 -2.25 -2.89
C VAL A 70 11.01 -2.84 -2.96
N GLY A 71 11.13 -4.12 -3.35
CA GLY A 71 12.42 -4.76 -3.60
C GLY A 71 13.21 -4.07 -4.73
N ILE A 72 12.54 -3.77 -5.85
CA ILE A 72 13.15 -3.04 -6.97
C ILE A 72 13.68 -1.69 -6.50
N ASN A 73 12.86 -0.90 -5.79
CA ASN A 73 13.21 0.41 -5.28
C ASN A 73 14.46 0.35 -4.38
N ALA A 74 14.44 -0.53 -3.38
CA ALA A 74 15.52 -0.63 -2.39
C ALA A 74 16.84 -1.09 -3.02
N VAL A 75 16.82 -2.06 -3.92
CA VAL A 75 18.04 -2.59 -4.55
C VAL A 75 18.66 -1.55 -5.50
N ILE A 76 17.85 -0.88 -6.32
CA ILE A 76 18.33 0.17 -7.23
C ILE A 76 18.94 1.33 -6.44
N ALA A 77 18.20 1.89 -5.47
CA ALA A 77 18.68 3.04 -4.69
C ALA A 77 19.97 2.70 -3.93
N PHE A 78 20.09 1.48 -3.40
CA PHE A 78 21.31 1.00 -2.74
C PHE A 78 22.52 1.02 -3.68
N TYR A 79 22.40 0.44 -4.90
CA TYR A 79 23.53 0.38 -5.83
C TYR A 79 23.88 1.73 -6.46
N LEU A 80 22.90 2.62 -6.62
CA LEU A 80 23.17 4.01 -6.99
C LEU A 80 24.00 4.73 -5.91
N GLY A 81 23.65 4.53 -4.64
CA GLY A 81 24.41 5.05 -3.50
C GLY A 81 25.82 4.47 -3.40
N ALA A 82 25.98 3.19 -3.69
CA ALA A 82 27.25 2.48 -3.72
C ALA A 82 28.13 2.86 -4.93
N LYS A 83 27.64 3.71 -5.85
CA LYS A 83 28.28 4.08 -7.11
C LYS A 83 28.53 2.87 -8.04
N GLU A 84 27.59 1.92 -8.05
CA GLU A 84 27.60 0.73 -8.90
C GLU A 84 26.43 0.76 -9.91
N PRO A 85 26.45 1.64 -10.92
CA PRO A 85 25.32 1.87 -11.82
C PRO A 85 24.96 0.63 -12.65
N ASP A 86 25.91 -0.23 -13.00
CA ASP A 86 25.64 -1.44 -13.76
C ASP A 86 24.79 -2.43 -12.94
N LYS A 87 25.01 -2.54 -11.63
CA LYS A 87 24.17 -3.35 -10.75
C LYS A 87 22.78 -2.73 -10.56
N ALA A 88 22.68 -1.41 -10.51
CA ALA A 88 21.40 -0.72 -10.48
C ALA A 88 20.60 -0.96 -11.79
N ASN A 89 21.27 -0.91 -12.96
CA ASN A 89 20.67 -1.22 -14.25
C ASN A 89 20.22 -2.68 -14.34
N ALA A 90 21.03 -3.61 -13.81
CA ALA A 90 20.69 -5.03 -13.76
C ALA A 90 19.48 -5.28 -12.84
N ALA A 91 19.43 -4.64 -11.66
CA ALA A 91 18.27 -4.73 -10.76
C ALA A 91 16.99 -4.19 -11.40
N ALA A 92 17.05 -3.06 -12.11
CA ALA A 92 15.92 -2.48 -12.82
C ALA A 92 15.45 -3.40 -13.96
N SER A 93 16.38 -3.91 -14.77
CA SER A 93 16.04 -4.77 -15.92
C SER A 93 15.45 -6.10 -15.48
N LYS A 94 16.08 -6.79 -14.52
CA LYS A 94 15.56 -8.03 -13.92
C LYS A 94 14.24 -7.79 -13.20
N GLY A 95 14.15 -6.72 -12.41
CA GLY A 95 12.94 -6.34 -11.69
C GLY A 95 11.76 -6.12 -12.64
N THR A 96 11.95 -5.37 -13.72
CA THR A 96 10.90 -5.15 -14.72
C THR A 96 10.50 -6.46 -15.43
N LEU A 97 11.46 -7.30 -15.82
CA LEU A 97 11.17 -8.60 -16.44
C LEU A 97 10.36 -9.51 -15.49
N LEU A 98 10.77 -9.61 -14.24
CA LEU A 98 10.06 -10.41 -13.23
C LEU A 98 8.66 -9.84 -12.94
N SER A 99 8.49 -8.51 -12.95
CA SER A 99 7.18 -7.88 -12.85
C SER A 99 6.25 -8.28 -14.00
N VAL A 100 6.76 -8.36 -15.24
CA VAL A 100 6.00 -8.90 -16.38
C VAL A 100 5.59 -10.34 -16.14
N VAL A 101 6.51 -11.19 -15.67
CA VAL A 101 6.22 -12.60 -15.36
C VAL A 101 5.14 -12.70 -14.27
N HIS A 102 5.25 -11.93 -13.20
CA HIS A 102 4.22 -11.88 -12.14
C HIS A 102 2.88 -11.42 -12.71
N GLY A 103 2.87 -10.39 -13.55
CA GLY A 103 1.66 -9.89 -14.21
C GLY A 103 0.97 -10.96 -15.04
N VAL A 104 1.74 -11.72 -15.85
CA VAL A 104 1.21 -12.85 -16.66
C VAL A 104 0.63 -13.94 -15.74
N ILE A 105 1.36 -14.33 -14.71
CA ILE A 105 0.88 -15.34 -13.74
C ILE A 105 -0.41 -14.86 -13.08
N MET A 106 -0.46 -13.61 -12.61
CA MET A 106 -1.66 -13.04 -11.96
C MET A 106 -2.83 -12.97 -12.94
N THR A 107 -2.61 -12.57 -14.20
CA THR A 107 -3.66 -12.59 -15.23
C THR A 107 -4.26 -13.98 -15.36
N VAL A 108 -3.44 -14.99 -15.59
CA VAL A 108 -3.92 -16.36 -15.83
C VAL A 108 -4.58 -16.94 -14.60
N VAL A 109 -3.92 -16.87 -13.44
CA VAL A 109 -4.42 -17.45 -12.19
C VAL A 109 -5.71 -16.79 -11.75
N CYS A 110 -5.77 -15.44 -11.71
CA CYS A 110 -6.95 -14.72 -11.24
C CYS A 110 -8.16 -14.92 -12.16
N ILE A 111 -7.97 -14.92 -13.48
CA ILE A 111 -9.07 -15.21 -14.44
C ILE A 111 -9.61 -16.61 -14.23
N LEU A 112 -8.76 -17.62 -14.04
CA LEU A 112 -9.18 -19.01 -13.88
C LEU A 112 -9.91 -19.26 -12.56
N ILE A 113 -9.45 -18.68 -11.46
CA ILE A 113 -10.05 -18.94 -10.14
C ILE A 113 -11.33 -18.12 -9.89
N MET A 114 -11.49 -16.99 -10.57
CA MET A 114 -12.54 -16.01 -10.27
C MET A 114 -13.97 -16.57 -10.32
N PRO A 115 -14.37 -17.38 -11.31
CA PRO A 115 -15.71 -17.93 -11.37
C PRO A 115 -16.04 -18.82 -10.15
N GLY A 116 -15.09 -19.68 -9.74
CA GLY A 116 -15.22 -20.52 -8.55
C GLY A 116 -15.26 -19.70 -7.26
N PHE A 117 -14.37 -18.70 -7.16
CA PHE A 117 -14.30 -17.80 -6.02
C PHE A 117 -15.62 -17.05 -5.80
N LEU A 118 -16.18 -16.44 -6.83
CA LEU A 118 -17.46 -15.71 -6.71
C LEU A 118 -18.62 -16.60 -6.24
N ARG A 119 -18.72 -17.84 -6.78
CA ARG A 119 -19.76 -18.80 -6.39
C ARG A 119 -19.64 -19.32 -4.97
N MET A 120 -18.48 -19.14 -4.32
CA MET A 120 -18.33 -19.46 -2.88
C MET A 120 -19.03 -18.43 -1.98
N PHE A 121 -19.23 -17.19 -2.46
CA PHE A 121 -19.77 -16.10 -1.64
C PHE A 121 -21.19 -15.71 -1.99
N THR A 122 -21.69 -16.06 -3.18
CA THR A 122 -23.06 -15.73 -3.60
C THR A 122 -23.65 -16.78 -4.54
N SER A 123 -24.94 -17.02 -4.38
CA SER A 123 -25.75 -17.83 -5.29
C SER A 123 -26.50 -16.98 -6.32
N ASN A 124 -26.43 -15.65 -6.25
CA ASN A 124 -27.02 -14.74 -7.23
C ASN A 124 -26.21 -14.78 -8.53
N GLU A 125 -26.73 -15.47 -9.54
CA GLU A 125 -26.03 -15.65 -10.83
C GLU A 125 -25.79 -14.32 -11.55
N THR A 126 -26.65 -13.31 -11.36
CA THR A 126 -26.43 -11.96 -11.93
C THR A 126 -25.16 -11.32 -11.35
N VAL A 127 -24.97 -11.41 -10.04
CA VAL A 127 -23.76 -10.91 -9.35
C VAL A 127 -22.53 -11.68 -9.82
N VAL A 128 -22.63 -13.02 -9.93
CA VAL A 128 -21.54 -13.87 -10.42
C VAL A 128 -21.13 -13.47 -11.84
N GLN A 129 -22.11 -13.33 -12.76
CA GLN A 129 -21.82 -12.94 -14.15
C GLN A 129 -21.22 -11.53 -14.25
N MET A 130 -21.74 -10.57 -13.49
CA MET A 130 -21.15 -9.21 -13.44
C MET A 130 -19.72 -9.23 -12.89
N GLY A 131 -19.47 -10.01 -11.85
CA GLY A 131 -18.14 -10.18 -11.26
C GLY A 131 -17.15 -10.83 -12.22
N ILE A 132 -17.57 -11.86 -12.98
CA ILE A 132 -16.75 -12.48 -14.02
C ILE A 132 -16.44 -11.47 -15.13
N GLN A 133 -17.43 -10.73 -15.63
CA GLN A 133 -17.25 -9.73 -16.68
C GLN A 133 -16.28 -8.64 -16.27
N TYR A 134 -16.39 -8.14 -15.04
CA TYR A 134 -15.49 -7.14 -14.48
C TYR A 134 -14.07 -7.69 -14.32
N SER A 135 -13.93 -8.83 -13.65
CA SER A 135 -12.64 -9.43 -13.31
C SER A 135 -11.84 -9.88 -14.52
N MET A 136 -12.48 -10.44 -15.54
CA MET A 136 -11.79 -10.82 -16.80
C MET A 136 -11.09 -9.61 -17.43
N ILE A 137 -11.74 -8.45 -17.44
CA ILE A 137 -11.16 -7.24 -18.02
C ILE A 137 -10.06 -6.71 -17.11
N VAL A 138 -10.34 -6.48 -15.82
CA VAL A 138 -9.37 -5.91 -14.89
C VAL A 138 -8.11 -6.76 -14.78
N PHE A 139 -8.24 -8.08 -14.67
CA PHE A 139 -7.07 -8.95 -14.56
C PHE A 139 -6.31 -9.13 -15.88
N ALA A 140 -6.93 -8.91 -17.03
CA ALA A 140 -6.20 -8.83 -18.29
C ALA A 140 -5.17 -7.67 -18.29
N PHE A 141 -5.41 -6.61 -17.52
CA PHE A 141 -4.46 -5.51 -17.34
C PHE A 141 -3.41 -5.75 -16.25
N SER A 142 -3.37 -6.92 -15.59
CA SER A 142 -2.39 -7.18 -14.51
C SER A 142 -0.94 -7.07 -14.97
N VAL A 143 -0.65 -7.40 -16.22
CA VAL A 143 0.68 -7.19 -16.82
C VAL A 143 1.02 -5.70 -16.89
N ILE A 144 0.08 -4.88 -17.35
CA ILE A 144 0.24 -3.42 -17.44
C ILE A 144 0.45 -2.83 -16.04
N ILE A 145 -0.36 -3.22 -15.06
CA ILE A 145 -0.24 -2.81 -13.66
C ILE A 145 1.14 -3.17 -13.09
N SER A 146 1.63 -4.37 -13.38
CA SER A 146 2.93 -4.82 -12.87
C SER A 146 4.10 -4.04 -13.48
N ILE A 147 4.03 -3.71 -14.76
CA ILE A 147 5.03 -2.88 -15.43
C ILE A 147 4.96 -1.44 -14.92
N ASP A 148 3.76 -0.88 -14.82
CA ASP A 148 3.49 0.46 -14.32
C ASP A 148 4.09 0.66 -12.92
N LEU A 149 3.77 -0.24 -11.99
CA LEU A 149 4.31 -0.21 -10.63
C LEU A 149 5.84 -0.43 -10.60
N SER A 150 6.40 -1.23 -11.52
CA SER A 150 7.85 -1.36 -11.66
C SER A 150 8.49 -0.02 -12.03
N PHE A 151 7.97 0.69 -13.04
CA PHE A 151 8.47 2.02 -13.42
C PHE A 151 8.28 3.04 -12.31
N GLU A 152 7.12 3.03 -11.63
CA GLU A 152 6.89 3.87 -10.45
C GLU A 152 8.01 3.70 -9.42
N LYS A 153 8.37 2.45 -9.09
CA LYS A 153 9.41 2.16 -8.10
C LYS A 153 10.81 2.49 -8.59
N ILE A 154 11.08 2.38 -9.88
CA ILE A 154 12.34 2.83 -10.48
C ILE A 154 12.45 4.36 -10.38
N TYR A 155 11.39 5.13 -10.71
CA TYR A 155 11.40 6.59 -10.55
C TYR A 155 11.56 7.01 -9.09
N GLN A 156 10.91 6.32 -8.16
CA GLN A 156 11.10 6.54 -6.72
C GLN A 156 12.56 6.29 -6.31
N ALA A 157 13.19 5.22 -6.81
CA ALA A 157 14.58 4.86 -6.49
C ALA A 157 15.59 5.94 -6.92
N VAL A 158 15.34 6.61 -8.04
CA VAL A 158 16.17 7.71 -8.53
C VAL A 158 15.72 9.09 -8.01
N GLY A 159 14.77 9.13 -7.07
CA GLY A 159 14.29 10.36 -6.45
C GLY A 159 13.37 11.23 -7.30
N ARG A 160 12.78 10.68 -8.35
CA ARG A 160 11.86 11.40 -9.25
C ARG A 160 10.39 11.27 -8.80
N MET A 161 10.10 11.60 -7.53
CA MET A 161 8.77 11.46 -6.93
C MET A 161 7.67 12.25 -7.65
N VAL A 162 8.01 13.41 -8.21
CA VAL A 162 7.05 14.22 -8.99
C VAL A 162 6.59 13.48 -10.24
N VAL A 163 7.48 12.70 -10.88
CA VAL A 163 7.11 11.88 -12.05
C VAL A 163 6.10 10.81 -11.64
N THR A 164 6.32 10.15 -10.50
CA THR A 164 5.37 9.15 -9.98
C THR A 164 4.02 9.77 -9.62
N MET A 165 4.04 10.97 -9.02
CA MET A 165 2.82 11.71 -8.72
C MET A 165 2.03 12.08 -10.00
N VAL A 166 2.72 12.59 -11.02
CA VAL A 166 2.07 12.99 -12.28
C VAL A 166 1.53 11.77 -13.03
N GLY A 167 2.28 10.67 -13.06
CA GLY A 167 1.83 9.43 -13.68
C GLY A 167 0.56 8.88 -13.01
N LEU A 168 0.63 8.64 -11.72
CA LEU A 168 -0.49 8.10 -10.95
C LEU A 168 -1.70 9.05 -10.95
N GLY A 169 -1.48 10.35 -10.75
CA GLY A 169 -2.54 11.36 -10.82
C GLY A 169 -3.19 11.45 -12.19
N GLY A 170 -2.39 11.37 -13.27
CA GLY A 170 -2.88 11.34 -14.63
C GLY A 170 -3.75 10.11 -14.93
N GLY A 171 -3.32 8.93 -14.48
CA GLY A 171 -4.09 7.69 -14.61
C GLY A 171 -5.42 7.73 -13.83
N CYS A 172 -5.41 8.24 -12.61
CA CYS A 172 -6.61 8.44 -11.81
C CYS A 172 -7.59 9.41 -12.48
N LEU A 173 -7.09 10.53 -13.00
CA LEU A 173 -7.93 11.51 -13.71
C LEU A 173 -8.51 10.90 -14.98
N MET A 174 -7.72 10.16 -15.76
CA MET A 174 -8.20 9.46 -16.96
C MET A 174 -9.32 8.48 -16.61
N ASN A 175 -9.17 7.70 -15.54
CA ASN A 175 -10.19 6.78 -15.08
C ASN A 175 -11.49 7.53 -14.71
N ILE A 176 -11.40 8.58 -13.87
CA ILE A 176 -12.57 9.40 -13.46
C ILE A 176 -13.34 9.95 -14.67
N VAL A 177 -12.63 10.33 -15.73
CA VAL A 177 -13.25 10.82 -16.97
C VAL A 177 -13.87 9.67 -17.77
N LEU A 178 -13.18 8.54 -17.87
CA LEU A 178 -13.64 7.39 -18.67
C LEU A 178 -14.81 6.64 -18.02
N ASP A 179 -14.89 6.61 -16.69
CA ASP A 179 -15.95 5.91 -15.97
C ASP A 179 -17.37 6.30 -16.46
N PRO A 180 -17.81 7.57 -16.39
CA PRO A 180 -19.13 7.92 -16.85
C PRO A 180 -19.30 7.72 -18.36
N LEU A 181 -18.25 7.92 -19.16
CA LEU A 181 -18.32 7.77 -20.62
C LEU A 181 -18.58 6.32 -21.02
N LEU A 182 -17.85 5.36 -20.41
CA LEU A 182 -17.93 3.94 -20.75
C LEU A 182 -19.06 3.21 -20.00
N ILE A 183 -19.32 3.59 -18.75
CA ILE A 183 -20.40 2.97 -17.95
C ILE A 183 -21.77 3.30 -18.53
N PHE A 184 -22.04 4.58 -18.79
CA PHE A 184 -23.36 5.05 -19.19
C PHE A 184 -23.52 5.25 -20.71
N GLY A 185 -22.41 5.21 -21.47
CA GLY A 185 -22.44 5.40 -22.92
C GLY A 185 -22.68 6.86 -23.31
N ILE A 186 -21.87 7.78 -22.77
CA ILE A 186 -22.00 9.22 -23.07
C ILE A 186 -21.22 9.55 -24.34
N GLY A 187 -21.83 10.32 -25.22
CA GLY A 187 -21.25 10.75 -26.50
C GLY A 187 -21.11 9.58 -27.51
N PRO A 188 -19.92 9.37 -28.12
CA PRO A 188 -19.71 8.32 -29.12
C PRO A 188 -19.48 6.92 -28.51
N PHE A 189 -19.46 6.80 -27.18
CA PHE A 189 -19.13 5.56 -26.50
C PHE A 189 -20.35 4.67 -26.29
N PRO A 190 -20.23 3.34 -26.46
CA PRO A 190 -21.31 2.41 -26.18
C PRO A 190 -21.51 2.28 -24.64
N LYS A 191 -22.76 2.07 -24.22
CA LYS A 191 -23.07 1.76 -22.82
C LYS A 191 -22.55 0.36 -22.47
N MET A 192 -21.55 0.29 -21.60
CA MET A 192 -20.87 -0.95 -21.24
C MET A 192 -21.15 -1.43 -19.81
N GLY A 193 -21.80 -0.59 -18.97
CA GLY A 193 -22.08 -0.93 -17.58
C GLY A 193 -20.81 -1.31 -16.80
N ILE A 194 -20.84 -2.42 -16.06
CA ILE A 194 -19.72 -2.87 -15.22
C ILE A 194 -18.44 -3.19 -16.03
N ARG A 195 -18.58 -3.61 -17.29
CA ARG A 195 -17.43 -3.78 -18.20
C ARG A 195 -16.76 -2.44 -18.50
N GLY A 196 -17.54 -1.37 -18.58
CA GLY A 196 -17.06 0.00 -18.79
C GLY A 196 -16.18 0.47 -17.62
N ALA A 197 -16.61 0.22 -16.38
CA ALA A 197 -15.82 0.50 -15.19
C ALA A 197 -14.48 -0.26 -15.19
N ALA A 198 -14.52 -1.56 -15.49
CA ALA A 198 -13.30 -2.37 -15.59
C ALA A 198 -12.34 -1.87 -16.67
N LEU A 199 -12.87 -1.49 -17.84
CA LEU A 199 -12.08 -0.96 -18.93
C LEU A 199 -11.50 0.42 -18.63
N ALA A 200 -12.27 1.31 -18.00
CA ALA A 200 -11.80 2.62 -17.56
C ALA A 200 -10.63 2.50 -16.56
N THR A 201 -10.74 1.58 -15.60
CA THR A 201 -9.66 1.27 -14.67
C THR A 201 -8.40 0.79 -15.42
N GLY A 202 -8.53 -0.16 -16.33
CA GLY A 202 -7.41 -0.66 -17.13
C GLY A 202 -6.76 0.42 -18.02
N LEU A 203 -7.57 1.24 -18.68
CA LEU A 203 -7.08 2.35 -19.52
C LEU A 203 -6.39 3.44 -18.70
N GLY A 204 -6.86 3.70 -17.48
CA GLY A 204 -6.17 4.57 -16.52
C GLY A 204 -4.74 4.09 -16.24
N GLN A 205 -4.55 2.78 -16.02
CA GLN A 205 -3.22 2.19 -15.81
C GLN A 205 -2.36 2.27 -17.07
N VAL A 206 -2.95 2.02 -18.25
CA VAL A 206 -2.22 2.21 -19.53
C VAL A 206 -1.76 3.65 -19.67
N PHE A 207 -2.61 4.62 -19.33
CA PHE A 207 -2.24 6.03 -19.40
C PHE A 207 -1.11 6.41 -18.44
N THR A 208 -1.15 5.91 -17.20
CA THR A 208 -0.04 6.02 -16.24
C THR A 208 1.26 5.49 -16.84
N LEU A 209 1.23 4.26 -17.37
CA LEU A 209 2.40 3.64 -17.98
C LEU A 209 2.93 4.44 -19.17
N LEU A 210 2.04 4.98 -20.00
CA LEU A 210 2.43 5.83 -21.14
C LEU A 210 3.14 7.11 -20.67
N ILE A 211 2.68 7.74 -19.59
CA ILE A 211 3.38 8.89 -18.99
C ILE A 211 4.79 8.47 -18.54
N TYR A 212 4.93 7.34 -17.85
CA TYR A 212 6.24 6.88 -17.37
C TYR A 212 7.17 6.55 -18.54
N LEU A 213 6.70 5.87 -19.58
CA LEU A 213 7.48 5.56 -20.76
C LEU A 213 7.86 6.83 -21.54
N PHE A 214 6.94 7.76 -21.69
CA PHE A 214 7.22 9.06 -22.32
C PHE A 214 8.34 9.79 -21.57
N VAL A 215 8.23 9.90 -20.23
CA VAL A 215 9.28 10.54 -19.44
C VAL A 215 10.60 9.76 -19.53
N TYR A 216 10.56 8.41 -19.55
CA TYR A 216 11.75 7.59 -19.67
C TYR A 216 12.52 7.84 -20.98
N VAL A 217 11.80 8.00 -22.10
CA VAL A 217 12.39 8.24 -23.42
C VAL A 217 12.90 9.69 -23.56
N PHE A 218 12.10 10.69 -23.17
CA PHE A 218 12.41 12.10 -23.42
C PHE A 218 13.18 12.77 -22.31
N ARG A 219 13.17 12.22 -21.10
CA ARG A 219 13.89 12.72 -19.92
C ARG A 219 14.64 11.59 -19.22
N PRO A 220 15.70 11.04 -19.85
CA PRO A 220 16.38 9.86 -19.36
C PRO A 220 16.84 10.03 -17.91
N ILE A 221 16.73 8.95 -17.16
CA ILE A 221 17.22 8.80 -15.79
C ILE A 221 18.57 8.07 -15.80
N SER A 222 19.26 8.06 -14.66
CA SER A 222 20.55 7.37 -14.50
C SER A 222 20.46 5.85 -14.71
N VAL A 223 19.29 5.27 -14.48
CA VAL A 223 19.05 3.82 -14.58
C VAL A 223 18.57 3.47 -15.98
N LYS A 224 19.22 2.46 -16.56
CA LYS A 224 18.93 1.96 -17.91
C LYS A 224 18.36 0.55 -17.85
N ILE A 225 17.21 0.35 -18.51
CA ILE A 225 16.58 -0.96 -18.66
C ILE A 225 16.99 -1.52 -20.02
N GLY A 226 17.50 -2.76 -20.07
CA GLY A 226 17.92 -3.35 -21.32
C GLY A 226 18.34 -4.82 -21.19
N ARG A 227 18.24 -5.55 -22.34
CA ARG A 227 18.53 -6.99 -22.38
C ARG A 227 19.95 -7.33 -21.95
N ARG A 228 20.93 -6.46 -22.20
CA ARG A 228 22.34 -6.68 -21.84
C ARG A 228 22.55 -6.83 -20.33
N TYR A 229 21.67 -6.27 -19.52
CA TYR A 229 21.76 -6.34 -18.04
C TYR A 229 21.06 -7.55 -17.44
N LEU A 230 20.31 -8.33 -18.23
CA LEU A 230 19.55 -9.49 -17.73
C LEU A 230 20.44 -10.67 -17.34
N HIS A 231 21.55 -10.84 -18.02
CA HIS A 231 22.48 -11.96 -17.80
C HIS A 231 23.64 -11.63 -16.86
N THR A 232 23.65 -10.42 -16.29
CA THR A 232 24.65 -9.99 -15.32
C THR A 232 24.10 -10.15 -13.90
N GLU A 233 24.97 -10.46 -12.93
CA GLU A 233 24.67 -10.38 -11.52
C GLU A 233 23.45 -11.24 -11.06
N ASP A 234 23.51 -12.57 -11.26
CA ASP A 234 22.38 -13.49 -11.02
C ASP A 234 21.83 -13.45 -9.58
N TYR A 235 22.68 -13.16 -8.59
CA TYR A 235 22.30 -13.03 -7.20
C TYR A 235 21.31 -11.87 -6.93
N LEU A 236 21.19 -10.89 -7.84
CA LEU A 236 20.25 -9.76 -7.69
C LEU A 236 18.80 -10.22 -7.70
N THR A 237 18.47 -11.28 -8.45
CA THR A 237 17.14 -11.89 -8.41
C THR A 237 16.79 -12.32 -6.99
N GLY A 238 17.70 -12.99 -6.31
CA GLY A 238 17.52 -13.38 -4.91
C GLY A 238 17.34 -12.18 -3.97
N LYS A 239 18.11 -11.09 -4.18
CA LYS A 239 17.95 -9.86 -3.40
C LYS A 239 16.59 -9.20 -3.61
N LEU A 240 16.09 -9.13 -4.86
CA LEU A 240 14.76 -8.58 -5.16
C LEU A 240 13.67 -9.34 -4.41
N TYR A 241 13.71 -10.67 -4.43
CA TYR A 241 12.74 -11.51 -3.72
C TYR A 241 12.92 -11.48 -2.19
N ALA A 242 14.15 -11.38 -1.69
CA ALA A 242 14.41 -11.30 -0.25
C ALA A 242 13.79 -10.05 0.42
N ILE A 243 13.51 -9.02 -0.37
CA ILE A 243 12.82 -7.81 0.08
C ILE A 243 11.36 -7.85 -0.37
N GLY A 244 11.10 -8.24 -1.62
CA GLY A 244 9.79 -8.21 -2.25
C GLY A 244 8.79 -9.17 -1.58
N ILE A 245 9.17 -10.42 -1.32
CA ILE A 245 8.26 -11.39 -0.66
C ILE A 245 7.84 -10.92 0.74
N PRO A 246 8.75 -10.52 1.64
CA PRO A 246 8.35 -9.92 2.91
C PRO A 246 7.43 -8.70 2.76
N ALA A 247 7.69 -7.84 1.78
CA ALA A 247 6.84 -6.66 1.55
C ALA A 247 5.43 -7.03 1.04
N ILE A 248 5.30 -8.04 0.18
CA ILE A 248 4.00 -8.59 -0.25
C ILE A 248 3.23 -9.11 0.97
N LEU A 249 3.88 -9.90 1.81
CA LEU A 249 3.26 -10.45 3.03
C LEU A 249 2.85 -9.34 4.00
N ASN A 250 3.69 -8.32 4.18
CA ASN A 250 3.35 -7.15 5.00
C ASN A 250 2.04 -6.48 4.55
N MET A 251 1.78 -6.44 3.25
CA MET A 251 0.54 -5.85 2.71
C MET A 251 -0.68 -6.78 2.87
N ALA A 252 -0.49 -8.08 3.01
CA ALA A 252 -1.57 -9.05 3.20
C ALA A 252 -2.00 -9.21 4.67
N LEU A 253 -1.09 -9.02 5.63
CA LEU A 253 -1.32 -9.23 7.05
C LEU A 253 -2.49 -8.42 7.65
N PRO A 254 -2.75 -7.16 7.29
CA PRO A 254 -3.92 -6.42 7.77
C PRO A 254 -5.25 -7.08 7.44
N SER A 255 -5.36 -7.74 6.29
CA SER A 255 -6.58 -8.47 5.91
C SER A 255 -6.82 -9.68 6.81
N LEU A 256 -5.75 -10.41 7.17
CA LEU A 256 -5.83 -11.51 8.13
C LEU A 256 -6.28 -11.03 9.51
N LEU A 257 -5.70 -9.92 9.98
CA LEU A 257 -6.11 -9.29 11.24
C LEU A 257 -7.60 -8.93 11.23
N THR A 258 -8.06 -8.25 10.16
CA THR A 258 -9.46 -7.83 10.04
C THR A 258 -10.40 -9.03 10.11
N THR A 259 -10.06 -10.12 9.41
CA THR A 259 -10.85 -11.35 9.43
C THR A 259 -10.91 -11.97 10.83
N ALA A 260 -9.78 -12.04 11.54
CA ALA A 260 -9.72 -12.59 12.89
C ALA A 260 -10.52 -11.72 13.89
N LEU A 261 -10.39 -10.40 13.83
CA LEU A 261 -11.13 -9.51 14.71
C LEU A 261 -12.64 -9.53 14.42
N ASN A 262 -13.03 -9.59 13.14
CA ASN A 262 -14.43 -9.75 12.76
C ASN A 262 -15.02 -11.06 13.33
N ALA A 263 -14.27 -12.16 13.29
CA ALA A 263 -14.69 -13.43 13.87
C ALA A 263 -14.91 -13.32 15.40
N ILE A 264 -14.05 -12.59 16.11
CA ILE A 264 -14.24 -12.35 17.55
C ILE A 264 -15.44 -11.42 17.80
N LEU A 265 -15.54 -10.29 17.09
CA LEU A 265 -16.57 -9.28 17.31
C LEU A 265 -17.97 -9.76 16.93
N SER A 266 -18.10 -10.60 15.88
CA SER A 266 -19.38 -11.17 15.46
C SER A 266 -20.04 -12.06 16.52
N THR A 267 -19.25 -12.61 17.46
CA THR A 267 -19.79 -13.38 18.60
C THR A 267 -20.52 -12.52 19.62
N TYR A 268 -20.29 -11.20 19.60
CA TYR A 268 -20.98 -10.24 20.49
C TYR A 268 -22.17 -9.57 19.78
N SER A 269 -21.95 -8.90 18.66
CA SER A 269 -22.99 -8.29 17.82
C SER A 269 -22.44 -7.83 16.48
N GLN A 270 -23.30 -7.81 15.45
CA GLN A 270 -22.97 -7.27 14.12
C GLN A 270 -22.61 -5.79 14.15
N ILE A 271 -23.11 -5.02 15.12
CA ILE A 271 -22.78 -3.60 15.28
C ILE A 271 -21.28 -3.38 15.46
N TYR A 272 -20.60 -4.27 16.17
CA TYR A 272 -19.16 -4.16 16.42
C TYR A 272 -18.30 -4.50 15.19
N VAL A 273 -18.81 -5.37 14.32
CA VAL A 273 -18.19 -5.63 13.01
C VAL A 273 -18.29 -4.38 12.12
N VAL A 274 -19.46 -3.71 12.12
CA VAL A 274 -19.65 -2.44 11.41
C VAL A 274 -18.70 -1.36 11.96
N ILE A 275 -18.59 -1.24 13.28
CA ILE A 275 -17.69 -0.27 13.94
C ILE A 275 -16.24 -0.52 13.54
N LEU A 276 -15.78 -1.78 13.53
CA LEU A 276 -14.42 -2.11 13.08
C LEU A 276 -14.21 -1.72 11.61
N GLY A 277 -15.20 -1.94 10.74
CA GLY A 277 -15.18 -1.53 9.35
C GLY A 277 -15.04 0.00 9.18
N ILE A 278 -15.80 0.77 9.96
CA ILE A 278 -15.71 2.24 9.98
C ILE A 278 -14.33 2.68 10.49
N TYR A 279 -13.82 2.06 11.56
CA TYR A 279 -12.49 2.34 12.07
C TYR A 279 -11.41 2.16 11.00
N TYR A 280 -11.41 1.05 10.24
CA TYR A 280 -10.41 0.83 9.20
C TYR A 280 -10.50 1.85 8.06
N LYS A 281 -11.69 2.31 7.71
CA LYS A 281 -11.87 3.42 6.75
C LYS A 281 -11.23 4.71 7.28
N LEU A 282 -11.51 5.08 8.52
CA LEU A 282 -10.90 6.25 9.18
C LEU A 282 -9.37 6.09 9.28
N GLN A 283 -8.89 4.93 9.69
CA GLN A 283 -7.47 4.62 9.79
C GLN A 283 -6.75 4.83 8.46
N THR A 284 -7.35 4.43 7.34
CA THR A 284 -6.75 4.62 6.00
C THR A 284 -6.42 6.09 5.76
N PHE A 285 -7.32 7.01 6.07
CA PHE A 285 -7.08 8.46 5.90
C PHE A 285 -6.06 9.00 6.91
N LEU A 286 -6.12 8.56 8.16
CA LEU A 286 -5.18 8.99 9.21
C LEU A 286 -3.74 8.53 8.94
N TYR A 287 -3.57 7.33 8.39
CA TYR A 287 -2.25 6.75 8.08
C TYR A 287 -1.72 7.14 6.70
N LEU A 288 -2.53 7.75 5.84
CA LEU A 288 -2.12 8.14 4.49
C LEU A 288 -0.87 9.05 4.48
N PRO A 289 -0.76 10.13 5.30
CA PRO A 289 0.44 10.94 5.37
C PRO A 289 1.66 10.16 5.87
N ALA A 290 1.48 9.27 6.86
CA ALA A 290 2.56 8.44 7.39
C ALA A 290 3.09 7.45 6.31
N ASN A 291 2.19 6.82 5.57
CA ASN A 291 2.57 5.92 4.47
C ASN A 291 3.29 6.66 3.33
N GLY A 292 2.86 7.87 3.00
CA GLY A 292 3.56 8.71 2.03
C GLY A 292 4.96 9.12 2.49
N MET A 293 5.12 9.44 3.79
CA MET A 293 6.43 9.68 4.40
C MET A 293 7.36 8.46 4.28
N ILE A 294 6.86 7.25 4.51
CA ILE A 294 7.64 6.02 4.38
C ILE A 294 8.04 5.78 2.92
N GLN A 295 7.14 5.98 1.97
CA GLN A 295 7.48 5.84 0.56
C GLN A 295 8.58 6.83 0.13
N GLY A 296 8.54 8.08 0.63
CA GLY A 296 9.60 9.06 0.40
C GLY A 296 10.91 8.71 1.10
N MET A 297 10.86 8.15 2.30
CA MET A 297 12.04 7.76 3.09
C MET A 297 12.81 6.59 2.46
N ARG A 298 12.12 5.57 1.94
CA ARG A 298 12.74 4.31 1.47
C ARG A 298 13.92 4.52 0.52
N PRO A 299 13.81 5.22 -0.62
CA PRO A 299 14.94 5.42 -1.53
C PRO A 299 16.05 6.26 -0.90
N VAL A 300 15.71 7.25 -0.08
CA VAL A 300 16.70 8.10 0.59
C VAL A 300 17.54 7.30 1.58
N ILE A 301 16.91 6.47 2.41
CA ILE A 301 17.61 5.64 3.39
C ILE A 301 18.45 4.56 2.68
N SER A 302 17.92 3.98 1.60
CA SER A 302 18.60 2.95 0.82
C SER A 302 19.85 3.49 0.12
N TYR A 303 19.73 4.65 -0.53
CA TYR A 303 20.84 5.34 -1.19
C TYR A 303 21.97 5.67 -0.20
N ASN A 304 21.62 6.30 0.93
CA ASN A 304 22.62 6.67 1.94
C ASN A 304 23.27 5.44 2.59
N TYR A 305 22.53 4.35 2.74
CA TYR A 305 23.10 3.08 3.23
C TYR A 305 24.08 2.48 2.23
N GLY A 306 23.75 2.47 0.94
CA GLY A 306 24.66 2.08 -0.14
C GLY A 306 25.92 2.96 -0.22
N ALA A 307 25.78 4.26 0.04
CA ALA A 307 26.89 5.20 0.08
C ALA A 307 27.77 5.11 1.35
N GLY A 308 27.43 4.22 2.32
CA GLY A 308 28.17 4.09 3.58
C GLY A 308 27.91 5.20 4.59
N GLU A 309 26.91 6.06 4.36
CA GLU A 309 26.57 7.23 5.21
C GLU A 309 25.70 6.84 6.41
N HIS A 310 26.22 5.96 7.29
CA HIS A 310 25.45 5.40 8.41
C HIS A 310 24.92 6.45 9.39
N LYS A 311 25.67 7.53 9.64
CA LYS A 311 25.18 8.64 10.48
C LYS A 311 23.95 9.31 9.87
N ARG A 312 23.96 9.49 8.56
CA ARG A 312 22.86 10.09 7.81
C ARG A 312 21.65 9.15 7.74
N VAL A 313 21.85 7.84 7.57
CA VAL A 313 20.80 6.83 7.67
C VAL A 313 20.07 6.94 9.02
N ARG A 314 20.81 7.07 10.13
CA ARG A 314 20.23 7.26 11.46
C ARG A 314 19.46 8.58 11.58
N SER A 315 19.96 9.65 11.02
CA SER A 315 19.30 10.96 11.00
C SER A 315 17.98 10.90 10.20
N ILE A 316 17.98 10.25 9.03
CA ILE A 316 16.81 10.04 8.19
C ILE A 316 15.73 9.28 8.98
N TYR A 317 16.10 8.17 9.61
CA TYR A 317 15.19 7.39 10.44
C TYR A 317 14.58 8.22 11.59
N ASN A 318 15.42 8.93 12.35
CA ASN A 318 14.95 9.71 13.50
C ASN A 318 14.01 10.86 13.09
N ILE A 319 14.36 11.60 12.03
CA ILE A 319 13.51 12.69 11.54
C ILE A 319 12.18 12.14 11.01
N THR A 320 12.20 11.04 10.26
CA THR A 320 10.97 10.40 9.78
C THR A 320 10.10 9.93 10.93
N LEU A 321 10.70 9.28 11.94
CA LEU A 321 9.99 8.85 13.15
C LEU A 321 9.34 10.03 13.89
N THR A 322 10.05 11.15 14.01
CA THR A 322 9.52 12.35 14.64
C THR A 322 8.33 12.91 13.87
N ILE A 323 8.43 13.02 12.53
CA ILE A 323 7.33 13.53 11.70
C ILE A 323 6.11 12.60 11.77
N ILE A 324 6.31 11.29 11.62
CA ILE A 324 5.21 10.32 11.72
C ILE A 324 4.62 10.33 13.13
N GLY A 325 5.46 10.46 14.17
CA GLY A 325 5.00 10.64 15.54
C GLY A 325 4.09 11.86 15.71
N MET A 326 4.46 13.01 15.16
CA MET A 326 3.62 14.23 15.18
C MET A 326 2.30 14.02 14.44
N ILE A 327 2.32 13.36 13.27
CA ILE A 327 1.11 13.01 12.51
C ILE A 327 0.20 12.11 13.36
N MET A 328 0.74 11.11 14.05
CA MET A 328 -0.02 10.19 14.89
C MET A 328 -0.56 10.86 16.16
N VAL A 329 0.20 11.77 16.76
CA VAL A 329 -0.31 12.61 17.86
C VAL A 329 -1.49 13.46 17.40
N PHE A 330 -1.36 14.11 16.24
CA PHE A 330 -2.46 14.91 15.66
C PHE A 330 -3.69 14.04 15.37
N GLY A 331 -3.52 12.85 14.78
CA GLY A 331 -4.60 11.90 14.55
C GLY A 331 -5.27 11.44 15.86
N THR A 332 -4.47 11.17 16.91
CA THR A 332 -4.98 10.82 18.23
C THR A 332 -5.83 11.94 18.82
N VAL A 333 -5.35 13.19 18.77
CA VAL A 333 -6.08 14.36 19.28
C VAL A 333 -7.42 14.53 18.56
N ILE A 334 -7.45 14.41 17.22
CA ILE A 334 -8.71 14.48 16.45
C ILE A 334 -9.67 13.37 16.87
N CYS A 335 -9.21 12.14 17.03
CA CYS A 335 -10.04 11.01 17.44
C CYS A 335 -10.56 11.14 18.88
N LEU A 336 -9.83 11.81 19.77
CA LEU A 336 -10.28 12.06 21.15
C LEU A 336 -11.31 13.19 21.23
N ILE A 337 -11.14 14.26 20.43
CA ILE A 337 -12.00 15.45 20.49
C ILE A 337 -13.31 15.23 19.70
N PHE A 338 -13.25 14.61 18.53
CA PHE A 338 -14.37 14.51 17.60
C PHE A 338 -14.81 13.08 17.24
N PRO A 339 -14.76 12.08 18.15
CA PRO A 339 -15.01 10.69 17.78
C PRO A 339 -16.44 10.47 17.27
N ASP A 340 -17.44 11.09 17.89
CA ASP A 340 -18.85 10.98 17.49
C ASP A 340 -19.08 11.50 16.06
N LYS A 341 -18.44 12.64 15.71
CA LYS A 341 -18.53 13.22 14.37
C LYS A 341 -17.83 12.33 13.33
N LEU A 342 -16.66 11.79 13.66
CA LEU A 342 -15.91 10.91 12.76
C LEU A 342 -16.68 9.63 12.46
N ILE A 343 -17.27 8.98 13.45
CA ILE A 343 -18.11 7.79 13.25
C ILE A 343 -19.40 8.17 12.52
N GLY A 344 -20.03 9.30 12.89
CA GLY A 344 -21.25 9.82 12.28
C GLY A 344 -21.11 10.17 10.79
N MET A 345 -19.89 10.33 10.25
CA MET A 345 -19.67 10.46 8.80
C MET A 345 -20.01 9.17 8.02
N PHE A 346 -20.07 8.04 8.70
CA PHE A 346 -20.24 6.72 8.09
C PHE A 346 -21.52 5.99 8.53
N SER A 347 -22.22 6.48 9.55
CA SER A 347 -23.43 5.84 10.07
C SER A 347 -24.36 6.87 10.71
N ASP A 348 -25.66 6.74 10.44
CA ASP A 348 -26.72 7.54 11.09
C ASP A 348 -27.30 6.83 12.31
N ASN A 349 -26.90 5.59 12.58
CA ASN A 349 -27.37 4.81 13.71
C ASN A 349 -26.72 5.29 15.02
N GLN A 350 -27.51 5.85 15.93
CA GLN A 350 -27.04 6.42 17.20
C GLN A 350 -26.28 5.40 18.07
N ALA A 351 -26.69 4.13 18.09
CA ALA A 351 -25.98 3.10 18.83
C ALA A 351 -24.58 2.86 18.24
N THR A 352 -24.47 2.79 16.89
CA THR A 352 -23.19 2.65 16.19
C THR A 352 -22.29 3.86 16.46
N ILE A 353 -22.83 5.07 16.51
CA ILE A 353 -22.07 6.29 16.80
C ILE A 353 -21.52 6.25 18.22
N THR A 354 -22.34 5.94 19.22
CA THR A 354 -21.94 5.95 20.63
C THR A 354 -20.90 4.88 20.93
N GLU A 355 -21.15 3.63 20.51
CA GLU A 355 -20.22 2.51 20.69
C GLU A 355 -18.94 2.68 19.87
N GLY A 356 -19.07 3.18 18.64
CA GLY A 356 -17.94 3.46 17.76
C GLY A 356 -17.05 4.59 18.27
N ALA A 357 -17.63 5.65 18.87
CA ALA A 357 -16.89 6.73 19.49
C ALA A 357 -16.07 6.21 20.69
N THR A 358 -16.66 5.32 21.49
CA THR A 358 -15.96 4.67 22.61
C THR A 358 -14.79 3.81 22.09
N ALA A 359 -15.04 2.99 21.07
CA ALA A 359 -14.01 2.19 20.42
C ALA A 359 -12.86 3.05 19.88
N LEU A 360 -13.19 4.14 19.17
CA LEU A 360 -12.20 5.03 18.56
C LEU A 360 -11.32 5.72 19.61
N ARG A 361 -11.90 6.18 20.73
CA ARG A 361 -11.14 6.77 21.86
C ARG A 361 -10.14 5.79 22.47
N ILE A 362 -10.49 4.52 22.58
CA ILE A 362 -9.60 3.50 23.12
C ILE A 362 -8.50 3.15 22.12
N ILE A 363 -8.87 2.87 20.87
CA ILE A 363 -7.94 2.42 19.82
C ILE A 363 -6.89 3.49 19.51
N CYS A 364 -7.28 4.78 19.45
CA CYS A 364 -6.36 5.86 19.06
C CYS A 364 -5.19 6.05 20.03
N ALA A 365 -5.27 5.56 21.27
CA ALA A 365 -4.14 5.53 22.20
C ALA A 365 -2.94 4.73 21.65
N GLY A 366 -3.17 3.78 20.77
CA GLY A 366 -2.12 3.00 20.09
C GLY A 366 -1.42 3.73 18.95
N PHE A 367 -2.00 4.80 18.39
CA PHE A 367 -1.44 5.45 17.17
C PHE A 367 -0.02 5.97 17.38
N ILE A 368 0.28 6.56 18.53
CA ILE A 368 1.63 7.06 18.82
C ILE A 368 2.63 5.91 18.86
N GLY A 369 2.28 4.77 19.46
CA GLY A 369 3.11 3.56 19.46
C GLY A 369 3.33 3.02 18.04
N SER A 370 2.29 3.05 17.20
CA SER A 370 2.37 2.58 15.82
C SER A 370 3.37 3.35 14.96
N SER A 371 3.66 4.63 15.28
CA SER A 371 4.65 5.42 14.57
C SER A 371 6.03 4.74 14.55
N VAL A 372 6.38 4.07 15.64
CA VAL A 372 7.65 3.36 15.79
C VAL A 372 7.69 2.09 14.93
N SER A 373 6.66 1.25 15.02
CA SER A 373 6.59 -0.01 14.27
C SER A 373 6.53 0.23 12.76
N VAL A 374 5.72 1.21 12.32
CA VAL A 374 5.55 1.56 10.91
C VAL A 374 6.82 2.17 10.32
N THR A 375 7.47 3.10 11.04
CA THR A 375 8.74 3.71 10.59
C THR A 375 9.87 2.69 10.55
N SER A 376 9.98 1.83 11.58
CA SER A 376 11.02 0.79 11.64
C SER A 376 10.88 -0.24 10.53
N SER A 377 9.65 -0.71 10.28
CA SER A 377 9.35 -1.64 9.19
C SER A 377 9.71 -1.05 7.83
N GLY A 378 9.26 0.17 7.54
CA GLY A 378 9.57 0.88 6.29
C GLY A 378 11.06 1.17 6.11
N ALA A 379 11.78 1.53 7.18
CA ALA A 379 13.21 1.74 7.15
C ALA A 379 13.98 0.44 6.86
N LEU A 380 13.57 -0.68 7.48
CA LEU A 380 14.18 -1.99 7.23
C LEU A 380 13.98 -2.45 5.77
N GLU A 381 12.82 -2.19 5.18
CA GLU A 381 12.58 -2.44 3.75
C GLU A 381 13.54 -1.61 2.89
N GLY A 382 13.68 -0.31 3.18
CA GLY A 382 14.65 0.55 2.49
C GLY A 382 16.11 0.12 2.68
N LEU A 383 16.46 -0.46 3.83
CA LEU A 383 17.79 -1.02 4.09
C LEU A 383 18.01 -2.40 3.44
N GLY A 384 17.06 -2.90 2.68
CA GLY A 384 17.13 -4.22 2.06
C GLY A 384 16.97 -5.38 3.05
N LYS A 385 16.39 -5.11 4.22
CA LYS A 385 16.20 -6.09 5.31
C LYS A 385 14.72 -6.48 5.43
N GLY A 386 14.20 -7.17 4.42
CA GLY A 386 12.79 -7.55 4.32
C GLY A 386 12.34 -8.47 5.46
N THR A 387 13.12 -9.50 5.80
CA THR A 387 12.76 -10.46 6.88
C THR A 387 12.56 -9.78 8.24
N PRO A 388 13.47 -8.91 8.75
CA PRO A 388 13.21 -8.16 9.98
C PRO A 388 11.99 -7.24 9.90
N SER A 389 11.70 -6.64 8.74
CA SER A 389 10.47 -5.88 8.51
C SER A 389 9.23 -6.75 8.67
N LEU A 390 9.22 -7.92 8.04
CA LEU A 390 8.12 -8.89 8.15
C LEU A 390 7.92 -9.37 9.59
N MET A 391 9.00 -9.58 10.35
CA MET A 391 8.91 -9.96 11.77
C MET A 391 8.13 -8.91 12.59
N ILE A 392 8.41 -7.61 12.36
CA ILE A 392 7.66 -6.52 13.01
C ILE A 392 6.19 -6.58 12.65
N SER A 393 5.88 -6.77 11.37
CA SER A 393 4.49 -6.83 10.89
C SER A 393 3.76 -8.07 11.40
N LEU A 394 4.41 -9.23 11.46
CA LEU A 394 3.84 -10.45 12.05
C LEU A 394 3.53 -10.27 13.53
N LEU A 395 4.45 -9.66 14.29
CA LEU A 395 4.20 -9.33 15.70
C LEU A 395 2.98 -8.41 15.83
N ARG A 396 2.92 -7.36 15.01
CA ARG A 396 1.87 -6.35 15.05
C ARG A 396 0.50 -6.90 14.68
N TYR A 397 0.39 -7.64 13.57
CA TYR A 397 -0.89 -8.00 12.97
C TYR A 397 -1.38 -9.39 13.35
N VAL A 398 -0.52 -10.28 13.85
CA VAL A 398 -0.88 -11.68 14.10
C VAL A 398 -0.50 -12.12 15.51
N VAL A 399 0.79 -12.11 15.83
CA VAL A 399 1.33 -12.79 17.03
C VAL A 399 0.92 -12.10 18.32
N VAL A 400 0.78 -10.77 18.33
CA VAL A 400 0.42 -10.02 19.54
C VAL A 400 -1.06 -9.67 19.55
N ILE A 401 -1.56 -8.95 18.54
CA ILE A 401 -2.90 -8.38 18.62
C ILE A 401 -4.01 -9.43 18.63
N ILE A 402 -3.91 -10.52 17.84
CA ILE A 402 -4.98 -11.53 17.78
C ILE A 402 -5.11 -12.28 19.11
N PRO A 403 -4.03 -12.84 19.72
CA PRO A 403 -4.14 -13.48 21.02
C PRO A 403 -4.55 -12.51 22.15
N VAL A 404 -4.01 -11.28 22.14
CA VAL A 404 -4.39 -10.27 23.14
C VAL A 404 -5.86 -9.90 23.02
N ALA A 405 -6.37 -9.69 21.79
CA ALA A 405 -7.79 -9.41 21.55
C ALA A 405 -8.67 -10.60 22.00
N PHE A 406 -8.26 -11.82 21.71
CA PHE A 406 -8.99 -13.01 22.14
C PHE A 406 -9.06 -13.13 23.68
N VAL A 407 -7.92 -12.97 24.36
CA VAL A 407 -7.85 -13.07 25.83
C VAL A 407 -8.62 -11.92 26.50
N LEU A 408 -8.36 -10.66 26.09
CA LEU A 408 -9.02 -9.50 26.67
C LEU A 408 -10.52 -9.50 26.38
N SER A 409 -10.96 -10.04 25.25
CA SER A 409 -12.40 -10.17 24.96
C SER A 409 -13.11 -11.09 25.93
N ARG A 410 -12.43 -12.12 26.47
CA ARG A 410 -13.00 -13.04 27.46
C ARG A 410 -13.10 -12.41 28.86
N ILE A 411 -12.24 -11.43 29.15
CA ILE A 411 -12.20 -10.78 30.48
C ILE A 411 -13.08 -9.52 30.49
N PHE A 412 -12.99 -8.69 29.46
CA PHE A 412 -13.61 -7.36 29.40
C PHE A 412 -14.65 -7.22 28.28
N GLY A 413 -15.04 -8.31 27.64
CA GLY A 413 -15.98 -8.28 26.53
C GLY A 413 -15.42 -7.50 25.33
N VAL A 414 -16.29 -6.80 24.59
CA VAL A 414 -15.91 -6.01 23.40
C VAL A 414 -14.87 -4.93 23.70
N VAL A 415 -14.96 -4.29 24.85
CA VAL A 415 -13.98 -3.26 25.26
C VAL A 415 -12.56 -3.85 25.33
N GLY A 416 -12.44 -5.13 25.67
CA GLY A 416 -11.18 -5.86 25.64
C GLY A 416 -10.57 -5.94 24.24
N VAL A 417 -11.41 -6.13 23.20
CA VAL A 417 -10.94 -6.14 21.80
C VAL A 417 -10.35 -4.78 21.40
N TRP A 418 -11.01 -3.68 21.80
CA TRP A 418 -10.50 -2.33 21.49
C TRP A 418 -9.20 -2.03 22.25
N ASN A 419 -9.07 -2.48 23.48
CA ASN A 419 -7.84 -2.34 24.26
C ASN A 419 -6.67 -3.14 23.67
N ALA A 420 -6.92 -4.24 22.98
CA ALA A 420 -5.88 -5.02 22.34
C ALA A 420 -5.06 -4.22 21.32
N PHE A 421 -5.64 -3.21 20.67
CA PHE A 421 -4.94 -2.37 19.70
C PHE A 421 -3.78 -1.60 20.32
N TRP A 422 -4.01 -0.83 21.37
CA TRP A 422 -2.93 -0.04 21.98
C TRP A 422 -1.92 -0.92 22.73
N VAL A 423 -2.36 -2.02 23.34
CA VAL A 423 -1.46 -2.99 23.99
C VAL A 423 -0.52 -3.60 22.95
N ALA A 424 -1.06 -4.06 21.83
CA ALA A 424 -0.27 -4.63 20.75
C ALA A 424 0.71 -3.61 20.15
N GLU A 425 0.28 -2.37 19.95
CA GLU A 425 1.15 -1.31 19.43
C GLU A 425 2.31 -0.98 20.37
N LEU A 426 2.09 -0.94 21.68
CA LEU A 426 3.17 -0.73 22.65
C LEU A 426 4.19 -1.86 22.64
N ILE A 427 3.73 -3.11 22.69
CA ILE A 427 4.60 -4.29 22.67
C ILE A 427 5.40 -4.31 21.35
N THR A 428 4.71 -4.08 20.24
CA THR A 428 5.35 -4.09 18.91
C THR A 428 6.32 -2.91 18.74
N ALA A 429 6.02 -1.73 19.31
CA ALA A 429 6.93 -0.59 19.26
C ALA A 429 8.28 -0.91 19.92
N VAL A 430 8.25 -1.53 21.12
CA VAL A 430 9.46 -1.96 21.83
C VAL A 430 10.23 -2.99 21.01
N ALA A 431 9.54 -4.01 20.53
CA ALA A 431 10.14 -5.05 19.68
C ALA A 431 10.74 -4.46 18.39
N ALA A 432 10.02 -3.54 17.74
CA ALA A 432 10.45 -2.88 16.51
C ALA A 432 11.74 -2.07 16.69
N LEU A 433 11.85 -1.31 17.79
CA LEU A 433 13.08 -0.59 18.13
C LEU A 433 14.26 -1.56 18.35
N PHE A 434 14.02 -2.66 19.03
CA PHE A 434 15.06 -3.67 19.27
C PHE A 434 15.51 -4.32 17.95
N ILE A 435 14.56 -4.79 17.14
CA ILE A 435 14.83 -5.42 15.83
C ILE A 435 15.56 -4.44 14.90
N TYR A 436 15.11 -3.20 14.83
CA TYR A 436 15.75 -2.17 14.00
C TYR A 436 17.19 -1.91 14.45
N ARG A 437 17.41 -1.67 15.76
CA ARG A 437 18.75 -1.43 16.31
C ARG A 437 19.70 -2.62 16.08
N GLN A 438 19.22 -3.83 16.29
CA GLN A 438 20.01 -5.02 16.06
C GLN A 438 20.36 -5.21 14.56
N ALA A 439 19.38 -4.95 13.68
CA ALA A 439 19.56 -5.05 12.25
C ALA A 439 20.58 -4.02 11.72
N VAL A 440 20.60 -2.81 12.26
CA VAL A 440 21.54 -1.74 11.83
C VAL A 440 22.94 -1.96 12.42
N LYS A 441 23.06 -2.44 13.67
CA LYS A 441 24.37 -2.68 14.34
C LYS A 441 25.20 -3.81 13.72
N ARG A 442 24.61 -4.79 13.08
CA ARG A 442 25.31 -5.98 12.53
C ARG A 442 26.25 -5.70 11.35
N LYS A 443 26.47 -4.45 10.94
CA LYS A 443 27.36 -4.07 9.82
C LYS A 443 28.20 -2.81 10.09
N SER A 444 28.30 -2.34 11.35
CA SER A 444 29.25 -1.27 11.72
C SER A 444 30.57 -1.86 12.27
#